data_39e91b855d47246c722b234b328b9b6a
#
_entry.id   39e91b855d47246c722b234b328b9b6a
#
_cell.length_a   1.000
_cell.length_b   1.000
_cell.length_c   1.000
_cell.angle_alpha   90.00
_cell.angle_beta   90.00
_cell.angle_gamma   90.00
#
_symmetry.space_group_name_H-M   'P 1'
#
loop_
_entity.id
_entity.type
_entity.pdbx_description
1 polymer ?
#
loop_
_entity_poly.entity_id
_entity_poly.type
_entity_poly.pdbx_seq_one_letter_code
_entity_poly.pdbx_strand_id
1 'polypeptide(L)'
;MKVNKLLLRKLPVLMVPLMVLCFLINSANATDNLESQQSIQQKTDADKNLGGRFSIYGDLGGKINPRGVAFLGGIKYRNSYHYDAKYDAVSSYWETGIDIGVTPAFMQAGVHAEWMPWLFLKMRAQYDYIEYSGINDGLLSFPSGNSPYGDDVRKDRHDEEKTHGSRIMLQPTLQGKFANFIIRNQTDLAYYTFAGRGPYFLELWYNTLMKDDDYLVANRTQFLYSFLSDSKGKKLLAGPYYEVTRAVDAQITQQKVGVALYWESASSVWRINSPHLGIMGGYHLEDPNRQGQFYLMLGAGFEFNL
;
A
#
# COMPACT_ATOMS: atom_id res chain seq x y z
N MET A 1 12.90 -3.04 -40.59
CA MET A 1 11.62 -2.89 -39.89
C MET A 1 11.92 -2.49 -38.45
N LYS A 2 11.82 -1.21 -38.08
CA LYS A 2 12.10 -0.72 -36.72
C LYS A 2 10.83 -0.98 -35.89
N VAL A 3 10.82 -2.05 -35.10
CA VAL A 3 9.77 -2.30 -34.11
C VAL A 3 9.83 -1.21 -33.06
N ASN A 4 8.72 -0.52 -32.89
CA ASN A 4 8.60 0.66 -32.03
C ASN A 4 8.79 0.23 -30.54
N LYS A 5 10.00 0.40 -29.99
CA LYS A 5 10.38 0.06 -28.60
C LYS A 5 9.49 0.73 -27.56
N LEU A 6 8.70 1.77 -27.96
CA LEU A 6 7.79 2.48 -27.08
C LEU A 6 6.53 1.68 -26.74
N LEU A 7 6.07 0.79 -27.64
CA LEU A 7 4.89 -0.04 -27.41
C LEU A 7 5.16 -1.19 -26.42
N LEU A 8 6.36 -1.76 -26.45
CA LEU A 8 6.76 -2.85 -25.54
C LEU A 8 6.96 -2.39 -24.08
N ARG A 9 7.26 -1.12 -23.86
CA ARG A 9 7.40 -0.54 -22.50
C ARG A 9 6.05 -0.24 -21.81
N LYS A 10 4.95 -0.13 -22.56
CA LYS A 10 3.60 0.16 -22.02
C LYS A 10 2.76 -1.09 -21.76
N LEU A 11 3.15 -2.25 -22.28
CA LEU A 11 2.39 -3.50 -22.17
C LEU A 11 2.23 -4.04 -20.73
N PRO A 12 3.26 -4.04 -19.84
CA PRO A 12 3.11 -4.68 -18.54
C PRO A 12 2.13 -3.95 -17.59
N VAL A 13 1.96 -2.63 -17.73
CA VAL A 13 1.06 -1.86 -16.86
C VAL A 13 -0.42 -2.07 -17.20
N LEU A 14 -0.73 -2.36 -18.48
CA LEU A 14 -2.12 -2.57 -18.93
C LEU A 14 -2.58 -4.04 -18.88
N MET A 15 -1.68 -5.01 -18.95
CA MET A 15 -2.05 -6.44 -18.99
C MET A 15 -2.43 -7.03 -17.64
N VAL A 16 -1.89 -6.51 -16.53
CA VAL A 16 -2.16 -7.06 -15.20
C VAL A 16 -3.63 -6.90 -14.78
N PRO A 17 -4.30 -5.74 -14.95
CA PRO A 17 -5.72 -5.64 -14.61
C PRO A 17 -6.63 -6.48 -15.51
N LEU A 18 -6.25 -6.73 -16.77
CA LEU A 18 -7.06 -7.53 -17.68
C LEU A 18 -7.01 -9.04 -17.35
N MET A 19 -5.86 -9.57 -16.92
CA MET A 19 -5.74 -10.97 -16.46
C MET A 19 -6.53 -11.22 -15.17
N VAL A 20 -6.54 -10.27 -14.24
CA VAL A 20 -7.32 -10.38 -13.00
C VAL A 20 -8.82 -10.41 -13.30
N LEU A 21 -9.29 -9.63 -14.27
CA LEU A 21 -10.70 -9.60 -14.66
C LEU A 21 -11.16 -10.93 -15.29
N CYS A 22 -10.34 -11.59 -16.10
CA CYS A 22 -10.66 -12.90 -16.69
C CYS A 22 -10.73 -14.04 -15.66
N PHE A 23 -9.94 -13.96 -14.58
CA PHE A 23 -9.99 -14.96 -13.49
C PHE A 23 -11.25 -14.85 -12.62
N LEU A 24 -11.77 -13.63 -12.43
CA LEU A 24 -12.96 -13.39 -11.60
C LEU A 24 -14.27 -13.85 -12.25
N ILE A 25 -14.35 -13.94 -13.57
CA ILE A 25 -15.57 -14.34 -14.30
C ILE A 25 -15.79 -15.85 -14.26
N ASN A 26 -14.74 -16.67 -14.11
CA ASN A 26 -14.83 -18.14 -14.15
C ASN A 26 -15.07 -18.83 -12.80
N SER A 27 -15.07 -18.11 -11.67
CA SER A 27 -15.21 -18.71 -10.34
C SER A 27 -16.66 -18.72 -9.79
N ALA A 28 -17.64 -18.27 -10.59
CA ALA A 28 -19.03 -18.10 -10.12
C ALA A 28 -19.90 -19.39 -10.17
N ASN A 29 -19.42 -20.52 -10.70
CA ASN A 29 -20.26 -21.67 -11.01
C ASN A 29 -19.85 -23.00 -10.38
N ALA A 30 -19.50 -23.08 -9.10
CA ALA A 30 -19.41 -24.39 -8.44
C ALA A 30 -19.71 -24.32 -6.94
N THR A 31 -20.75 -25.00 -6.56
CA THR A 31 -21.16 -25.57 -5.26
C THR A 31 -22.36 -24.92 -4.58
N ASP A 32 -23.55 -25.41 -4.98
CA ASP A 32 -24.73 -25.44 -4.14
C ASP A 32 -24.81 -26.81 -3.42
N ASN A 33 -25.25 -26.73 -2.14
CA ASN A 33 -25.70 -27.79 -1.25
C ASN A 33 -24.73 -28.33 -0.20
N LEU A 34 -24.77 -27.70 1.00
CA LEU A 34 -24.63 -28.38 2.32
C LEU A 34 -24.66 -27.38 3.52
N GLU A 35 -25.60 -26.42 3.59
CA GLU A 35 -25.49 -25.29 4.53
C GLU A 35 -26.77 -24.83 5.23
N SER A 36 -27.67 -25.70 5.68
CA SER A 36 -28.90 -25.15 6.29
C SER A 36 -28.95 -25.10 7.83
N GLN A 37 -28.01 -25.63 8.56
CA GLN A 37 -28.06 -25.58 10.04
C GLN A 37 -26.86 -24.85 10.74
N GLN A 38 -25.74 -24.71 10.12
CA GLN A 38 -24.63 -23.87 10.67
C GLN A 38 -24.84 -22.36 10.44
N SER A 39 -25.70 -21.99 9.52
CA SER A 39 -25.92 -20.59 9.11
C SER A 39 -26.62 -19.72 10.16
N ILE A 40 -27.39 -20.29 11.10
CA ILE A 40 -28.15 -19.46 12.08
C ILE A 40 -27.26 -18.96 13.22
N GLN A 41 -26.32 -19.78 13.69
CA GLN A 41 -25.40 -19.37 14.77
C GLN A 41 -24.32 -18.39 14.27
N GLN A 42 -23.82 -18.59 13.06
CA GLN A 42 -22.89 -17.69 12.38
C GLN A 42 -23.49 -16.31 12.05
N LYS A 43 -24.79 -16.27 11.71
CA LYS A 43 -25.49 -15.02 11.41
C LYS A 43 -25.56 -14.06 12.60
N THR A 44 -25.68 -14.61 13.84
CA THR A 44 -25.75 -13.79 15.07
C THR A 44 -24.44 -13.14 15.43
N ASP A 45 -23.29 -13.75 15.12
CA ASP A 45 -21.96 -13.18 15.38
C ASP A 45 -21.50 -12.22 14.26
N ALA A 46 -21.98 -12.45 13.04
CA ALA A 46 -21.76 -11.57 11.91
C ALA A 46 -22.49 -10.23 12.03
N ASP A 47 -23.73 -10.25 12.54
CA ASP A 47 -24.51 -9.03 12.78
C ASP A 47 -23.85 -8.11 13.84
N LYS A 48 -23.01 -8.65 14.73
CA LYS A 48 -22.24 -7.86 15.71
C LYS A 48 -21.13 -7.02 15.11
N ASN A 49 -20.71 -7.33 13.88
CA ASN A 49 -19.64 -6.60 13.19
C ASN A 49 -20.16 -5.57 12.16
N LEU A 50 -21.48 -5.51 11.96
CA LEU A 50 -22.11 -4.47 11.15
C LEU A 50 -22.34 -3.21 11.98
N GLY A 51 -22.42 -2.06 11.28
CA GLY A 51 -22.61 -0.77 11.88
C GLY A 51 -21.34 0.07 12.03
N GLY A 52 -21.49 1.18 12.68
CA GLY A 52 -20.42 2.18 12.85
C GLY A 52 -19.54 1.90 14.06
N ARG A 53 -18.23 2.05 13.87
CA ARG A 53 -17.25 1.95 14.96
C ARG A 53 -16.10 2.92 14.76
N PHE A 54 -15.59 3.44 15.85
CA PHE A 54 -14.33 4.16 15.88
C PHE A 54 -13.17 3.23 16.22
N SER A 55 -12.04 3.48 15.61
CA SER A 55 -10.80 2.75 15.89
C SER A 55 -9.61 3.70 15.87
N ILE A 56 -8.63 3.40 16.71
CA ILE A 56 -7.28 3.97 16.63
C ILE A 56 -6.39 2.89 16.01
N TYR A 57 -5.52 3.26 15.10
CA TYR A 57 -4.54 2.34 14.52
C TYR A 57 -3.14 2.93 14.54
N GLY A 58 -2.14 2.07 14.47
CA GLY A 58 -0.76 2.46 14.39
C GLY A 58 0.08 1.40 13.70
N ASP A 59 0.98 1.85 12.82
CA ASP A 59 1.91 1.05 12.06
C ASP A 59 3.31 1.61 12.21
N LEU A 60 4.27 0.79 12.58
CA LEU A 60 5.69 1.11 12.59
C LEU A 60 6.36 0.32 11.47
N GLY A 61 7.06 1.01 10.59
CA GLY A 61 7.77 0.41 9.48
C GLY A 61 9.22 0.84 9.40
N GLY A 62 10.04 -0.06 8.86
CA GLY A 62 11.42 0.21 8.54
C GLY A 62 11.79 -0.40 7.19
N LYS A 63 12.73 0.23 6.50
CA LYS A 63 13.26 -0.27 5.23
C LYS A 63 14.78 -0.13 5.16
N ILE A 64 15.39 -1.04 4.44
CA ILE A 64 16.82 -1.05 4.10
C ILE A 64 16.90 -1.00 2.58
N ASN A 65 17.74 -0.09 2.10
CA ASN A 65 17.99 0.15 0.69
C ASN A 65 16.73 0.51 -0.14
N PRO A 66 16.19 1.73 0.02
CA PRO A 66 16.75 2.83 0.83
C PRO A 66 16.48 2.68 2.33
N ARG A 67 17.35 3.28 3.14
CA ARG A 67 17.15 3.31 4.60
C ARG A 67 16.00 4.25 4.96
N GLY A 68 15.20 3.82 5.93
CA GLY A 68 14.13 4.65 6.45
C GLY A 68 13.36 3.98 7.55
N VAL A 69 12.78 4.78 8.42
CA VAL A 69 11.83 4.36 9.45
C VAL A 69 10.65 5.32 9.43
N ALA A 70 9.46 4.80 9.63
CA ALA A 70 8.24 5.61 9.68
C ALA A 70 7.26 5.05 10.69
N PHE A 71 6.58 5.91 11.39
CA PHE A 71 5.36 5.61 12.12
C PHE A 71 4.18 6.22 11.35
N LEU A 72 3.15 5.43 11.15
CA LEU A 72 1.85 5.86 10.61
C LEU A 72 0.77 5.53 11.63
N GLY A 73 -0.18 6.40 11.85
CA GLY A 73 -1.27 6.11 12.76
C GLY A 73 -2.41 7.09 12.56
N GLY A 74 -3.51 6.85 13.26
CA GLY A 74 -4.65 7.74 13.14
C GLY A 74 -5.88 7.24 13.87
N ILE A 75 -6.96 7.99 13.66
CA ILE A 75 -8.30 7.65 14.13
C ILE A 75 -9.21 7.54 12.92
N LYS A 76 -10.00 6.49 12.88
CA LYS A 76 -10.93 6.24 11.79
C LYS A 76 -12.30 5.87 12.31
N TYR A 77 -13.32 6.21 11.54
CA TYR A 77 -14.67 5.73 11.70
C TYR A 77 -15.03 4.85 10.51
N ARG A 78 -15.40 3.60 10.76
CA ARG A 78 -15.86 2.65 9.75
C ARG A 78 -17.30 2.28 10.00
N ASN A 79 -18.11 2.30 8.94
CA ASN A 79 -19.47 1.79 8.93
C ASN A 79 -19.58 0.61 7.97
N SER A 80 -19.73 -0.58 8.54
CA SER A 80 -19.89 -1.84 7.82
C SER A 80 -21.37 -2.12 7.63
N TYR A 81 -21.81 -2.34 6.38
CA TYR A 81 -23.23 -2.46 6.05
C TYR A 81 -23.62 -3.76 5.33
N HIS A 82 -22.65 -4.57 4.94
CA HIS A 82 -22.91 -5.88 4.38
C HIS A 82 -21.88 -6.91 4.81
N TYR A 83 -22.35 -8.10 5.18
CA TYR A 83 -21.54 -9.25 5.51
C TYR A 83 -21.82 -10.37 4.49
N ASP A 84 -20.78 -10.99 3.97
CA ASP A 84 -20.86 -12.10 3.04
C ASP A 84 -20.54 -13.39 3.78
N ALA A 85 -21.59 -14.18 4.03
CA ALA A 85 -21.48 -15.45 4.76
C ALA A 85 -20.64 -16.50 4.02
N LYS A 86 -20.60 -16.47 2.68
CA LYS A 86 -19.79 -17.38 1.88
C LYS A 86 -18.29 -17.22 2.12
N TYR A 87 -17.86 -16.01 2.39
CA TYR A 87 -16.45 -15.68 2.62
C TYR A 87 -16.13 -15.39 4.08
N ASP A 88 -17.14 -15.48 4.97
CA ASP A 88 -17.01 -15.14 6.40
C ASP A 88 -16.34 -13.78 6.62
N ALA A 89 -16.81 -12.76 5.89
CA ALA A 89 -16.17 -11.45 5.87
C ALA A 89 -17.16 -10.31 5.68
N VAL A 90 -16.83 -9.14 6.26
CA VAL A 90 -17.49 -7.88 5.88
C VAL A 90 -17.14 -7.60 4.43
N SER A 91 -18.13 -7.59 3.57
CA SER A 91 -17.95 -7.42 2.12
C SER A 91 -18.15 -5.99 1.65
N SER A 92 -18.77 -5.13 2.48
CA SER A 92 -19.02 -3.74 2.11
C SER A 92 -18.98 -2.81 3.31
N TYR A 93 -18.21 -1.74 3.18
CA TYR A 93 -18.11 -0.67 4.18
C TYR A 93 -17.71 0.64 3.54
N TRP A 94 -17.89 1.72 4.27
CA TRP A 94 -17.18 2.97 4.07
C TRP A 94 -16.44 3.36 5.35
N GLU A 95 -15.33 4.06 5.19
CA GLU A 95 -14.47 4.50 6.28
C GLU A 95 -13.99 5.92 6.00
N THR A 96 -13.84 6.72 7.03
CA THR A 96 -13.15 8.00 6.97
C THR A 96 -12.28 8.17 8.21
N GLY A 97 -11.20 8.93 8.09
CA GLY A 97 -10.30 9.11 9.22
C GLY A 97 -9.32 10.26 9.03
N ILE A 98 -8.55 10.47 10.10
CA ILE A 98 -7.43 11.38 10.16
C ILE A 98 -6.17 10.53 10.32
N ASP A 99 -5.19 10.79 9.49
CA ASP A 99 -3.90 10.10 9.45
C ASP A 99 -2.79 11.03 9.94
N ILE A 100 -1.86 10.51 10.69
CA ILE A 100 -0.58 11.15 10.99
C ILE A 100 0.56 10.22 10.61
N GLY A 101 1.61 10.78 10.05
CA GLY A 101 2.83 10.08 9.73
C GLY A 101 4.04 10.82 10.27
N VAL A 102 4.99 10.09 10.82
CA VAL A 102 6.22 10.67 11.36
C VAL A 102 7.41 9.85 10.89
N THR A 103 8.38 10.54 10.33
CA THR A 103 9.69 10.02 9.97
C THR A 103 10.77 10.96 10.52
N PRO A 104 12.04 10.59 10.54
CA PRO A 104 13.10 11.54 10.90
C PRO A 104 13.18 12.75 9.96
N ALA A 105 12.73 12.64 8.72
CA ALA A 105 12.84 13.63 7.66
C ALA A 105 11.62 14.56 7.55
N PHE A 106 10.43 14.07 7.85
CA PHE A 106 9.19 14.84 7.71
C PHE A 106 8.09 14.32 8.64
N MET A 107 7.10 15.18 8.86
CA MET A 107 5.81 14.84 9.44
C MET A 107 4.71 15.05 8.41
N GLN A 108 3.68 14.22 8.46
CA GLN A 108 2.48 14.42 7.65
C GLN A 108 1.22 14.35 8.50
N ALA A 109 0.21 15.11 8.11
CA ALA A 109 -1.13 15.03 8.64
C ALA A 109 -2.11 15.01 7.47
N GLY A 110 -3.09 14.13 7.51
CA GLY A 110 -4.00 13.95 6.39
C GLY A 110 -5.39 13.50 6.80
N VAL A 111 -6.24 13.44 5.81
CA VAL A 111 -7.60 12.88 5.91
C VAL A 111 -7.78 11.85 4.80
N HIS A 112 -8.56 10.82 5.09
CA HIS A 112 -8.91 9.85 4.08
C HIS A 112 -10.39 9.50 4.09
N ALA A 113 -10.85 9.01 2.95
CA ALA A 113 -12.10 8.29 2.77
C ALA A 113 -11.81 6.98 2.03
N GLU A 114 -12.34 5.89 2.52
CA GLU A 114 -12.21 4.58 1.90
C GLU A 114 -13.60 3.97 1.71
N TRP A 115 -13.81 3.32 0.58
CA TRP A 115 -15.05 2.65 0.24
C TRP A 115 -14.77 1.27 -0.35
N MET A 116 -15.35 0.25 0.23
CA MET A 116 -15.31 -1.12 -0.26
C MET A 116 -16.75 -1.56 -0.59
N PRO A 117 -17.20 -1.35 -1.84
CA PRO A 117 -18.56 -1.77 -2.25
C PRO A 117 -18.69 -3.28 -2.36
N TRP A 118 -17.59 -3.97 -2.68
CA TRP A 118 -17.52 -5.43 -2.83
C TRP A 118 -16.18 -5.95 -2.31
N LEU A 119 -16.13 -7.22 -1.90
CA LEU A 119 -14.91 -7.87 -1.40
C LEU A 119 -13.70 -7.76 -2.34
N PHE A 120 -13.94 -7.65 -3.63
CA PHE A 120 -12.87 -7.60 -4.64
C PHE A 120 -12.40 -6.19 -5.00
N LEU A 121 -13.14 -5.14 -4.60
CA LEU A 121 -12.81 -3.75 -4.94
C LEU A 121 -12.81 -2.88 -3.70
N LYS A 122 -11.70 -2.17 -3.50
CA LYS A 122 -11.55 -1.14 -2.49
C LYS A 122 -11.00 0.13 -3.14
N MET A 123 -11.52 1.28 -2.77
CA MET A 123 -11.12 2.60 -3.26
C MET A 123 -10.79 3.48 -2.04
N ARG A 124 -9.59 4.04 -1.98
CA ARG A 124 -9.21 5.02 -0.96
C ARG A 124 -8.82 6.32 -1.64
N ALA A 125 -9.37 7.43 -1.16
CA ALA A 125 -8.94 8.78 -1.48
C ALA A 125 -8.30 9.40 -0.23
N GLN A 126 -7.19 10.10 -0.40
CA GLN A 126 -6.42 10.67 0.71
C GLN A 126 -5.84 12.02 0.31
N TYR A 127 -5.84 12.95 1.24
CA TYR A 127 -5.10 14.21 1.18
C TYR A 127 -4.16 14.29 2.37
N ASP A 128 -2.89 14.61 2.13
CA ASP A 128 -1.88 14.82 3.14
C ASP A 128 -1.23 16.19 2.98
N TYR A 129 -1.04 16.89 4.06
CA TYR A 129 -0.10 17.98 4.22
C TYR A 129 1.19 17.42 4.81
N ILE A 130 2.34 17.78 4.24
CA ILE A 130 3.65 17.25 4.60
C ILE A 130 4.56 18.42 4.99
N GLU A 131 5.11 18.35 6.19
CA GLU A 131 6.09 19.31 6.72
C GLU A 131 7.46 18.65 6.76
N TYR A 132 8.40 19.14 5.98
CA TYR A 132 9.79 18.67 5.93
C TYR A 132 10.62 19.36 7.00
N SER A 133 11.37 18.57 7.79
CA SER A 133 12.13 19.05 8.94
C SER A 133 13.38 19.86 8.58
N GLY A 134 13.91 19.69 7.34
CA GLY A 134 15.18 20.26 6.92
C GLY A 134 16.40 19.56 7.54
N ILE A 135 16.23 18.32 8.00
CA ILE A 135 17.28 17.45 8.52
C ILE A 135 17.00 15.99 8.12
N ASN A 136 18.00 15.12 8.23
CA ASN A 136 17.86 13.67 8.03
C ASN A 136 17.23 13.28 6.69
N ASP A 137 17.77 13.78 5.60
CA ASP A 137 17.21 13.64 4.24
C ASP A 137 15.83 14.32 4.07
N GLY A 138 15.53 15.40 4.77
CA GLY A 138 14.33 16.22 4.56
C GLY A 138 14.07 16.48 3.08
N LEU A 139 13.46 17.56 2.68
CA LEU A 139 13.29 17.80 1.25
C LEU A 139 14.65 18.15 0.62
N LEU A 140 15.23 17.18 -0.11
CA LEU A 140 16.44 17.37 -0.91
C LEU A 140 16.05 17.73 -2.34
N SER A 141 16.62 18.81 -2.86
CA SER A 141 16.45 19.22 -4.25
C SER A 141 17.64 18.82 -5.13
N PHE A 142 17.37 18.61 -6.42
CA PHE A 142 18.31 18.12 -7.41
C PHE A 142 18.19 18.93 -8.72
N PRO A 143 19.30 19.15 -9.41
CA PRO A 143 19.28 19.96 -10.65
C PRO A 143 18.70 19.21 -11.85
N SER A 144 18.63 17.88 -11.81
CA SER A 144 18.18 17.05 -12.94
C SER A 144 17.53 15.77 -12.46
N GLY A 145 16.58 15.24 -13.23
CA GLY A 145 16.00 13.91 -13.02
C GLY A 145 16.99 12.75 -13.17
N ASN A 146 18.15 12.99 -13.79
CA ASN A 146 19.26 12.02 -13.88
C ASN A 146 20.29 12.18 -12.76
N SER A 147 20.09 13.09 -11.82
CA SER A 147 20.99 13.27 -10.70
C SER A 147 21.01 11.99 -9.84
N PRO A 148 22.20 11.55 -9.38
CA PRO A 148 22.27 10.45 -8.43
C PRO A 148 21.66 10.88 -7.08
N TYR A 149 20.80 10.03 -6.50
CA TYR A 149 20.12 10.27 -5.22
C TYR A 149 20.17 9.06 -4.28
N GLY A 150 21.11 8.16 -4.51
CA GLY A 150 21.37 7.01 -3.63
C GLY A 150 21.81 7.43 -2.23
N ASP A 151 21.72 6.50 -1.27
CA ASP A 151 22.04 6.76 0.14
C ASP A 151 23.48 7.27 0.31
N ASP A 152 24.42 6.81 -0.53
CA ASP A 152 25.81 7.26 -0.50
C ASP A 152 25.99 8.71 -0.91
N VAL A 153 25.16 9.20 -1.84
CA VAL A 153 25.19 10.61 -2.27
C VAL A 153 24.55 11.52 -1.22
N ARG A 154 23.49 11.03 -0.57
CA ARG A 154 22.71 11.84 0.37
C ARG A 154 23.39 12.04 1.71
N LYS A 155 24.14 11.05 2.21
CA LYS A 155 24.80 11.09 3.53
C LYS A 155 25.73 12.29 3.76
N ASP A 156 26.32 12.82 2.68
CA ASP A 156 27.26 13.91 2.73
C ASP A 156 26.61 15.28 2.38
N ARG A 157 25.31 15.30 2.16
CA ARG A 157 24.53 16.53 1.90
C ARG A 157 24.03 17.13 3.21
N HIS A 158 24.02 18.46 3.26
CA HIS A 158 23.53 19.27 4.39
C HIS A 158 22.73 20.47 3.88
N ASP A 159 22.08 20.30 2.71
CA ASP A 159 21.32 21.32 2.02
C ASP A 159 19.82 20.97 1.98
N GLU A 160 19.35 20.18 2.95
CA GLU A 160 17.96 19.86 3.13
C GLU A 160 17.12 21.11 3.39
N GLU A 161 16.00 21.19 2.71
CA GLU A 161 15.10 22.33 2.86
C GLU A 161 14.08 22.07 3.97
N LYS A 162 13.96 23.04 4.90
CA LYS A 162 12.80 23.11 5.81
C LYS A 162 11.69 23.79 5.06
N THR A 163 10.69 23.01 4.67
CA THR A 163 9.59 23.47 3.81
C THR A 163 8.40 22.54 3.94
N HIS A 164 7.40 22.71 3.10
CA HIS A 164 6.20 21.92 3.10
C HIS A 164 5.84 21.42 1.69
N GLY A 165 4.93 20.48 1.65
CA GLY A 165 4.34 19.97 0.43
C GLY A 165 2.96 19.40 0.70
N SER A 166 2.32 18.91 -0.33
CA SER A 166 1.05 18.19 -0.20
C SER A 166 0.97 17.00 -1.16
N ARG A 167 0.11 16.07 -0.82
CA ARG A 167 -0.20 14.92 -1.64
C ARG A 167 -1.70 14.69 -1.71
N ILE A 168 -2.23 14.54 -2.92
CA ILE A 168 -3.56 13.99 -3.16
C ILE A 168 -3.38 12.60 -3.75
N MET A 169 -4.02 11.59 -3.21
CA MET A 169 -3.86 10.21 -3.65
C MET A 169 -5.22 9.53 -3.85
N LEU A 170 -5.36 8.80 -4.95
CA LEU A 170 -6.42 7.82 -5.17
C LEU A 170 -5.79 6.43 -5.27
N GLN A 171 -6.30 5.48 -4.47
CA GLN A 171 -5.74 4.15 -4.35
C GLN A 171 -6.81 3.06 -4.56
N PRO A 172 -7.09 2.66 -5.80
CA PRO A 172 -7.86 1.47 -6.10
C PRO A 172 -7.06 0.21 -5.72
N THR A 173 -7.75 -0.74 -5.09
CA THR A 173 -7.24 -2.07 -4.80
C THR A 173 -8.21 -3.10 -5.35
N LEU A 174 -7.72 -3.99 -6.20
CA LEU A 174 -8.43 -5.18 -6.67
C LEU A 174 -7.85 -6.39 -5.94
N GLN A 175 -8.71 -7.24 -5.42
CA GLN A 175 -8.28 -8.45 -4.72
C GLN A 175 -9.25 -9.61 -4.97
N GLY A 176 -8.72 -10.82 -4.96
CA GLY A 176 -9.52 -12.02 -5.13
C GLY A 176 -8.90 -13.19 -4.38
N LYS A 177 -9.75 -14.13 -3.92
CA LYS A 177 -9.33 -15.36 -3.25
C LYS A 177 -9.87 -16.55 -4.02
N PHE A 178 -9.00 -17.49 -4.34
CA PHE A 178 -9.32 -18.78 -4.93
C PHE A 178 -8.65 -19.89 -4.13
N ALA A 179 -9.40 -20.71 -3.46
CA ALA A 179 -8.88 -21.68 -2.49
C ALA A 179 -7.95 -20.98 -1.47
N ASN A 180 -6.70 -21.41 -1.38
CA ASN A 180 -5.69 -20.80 -0.51
C ASN A 180 -4.87 -19.69 -1.19
N PHE A 181 -5.14 -19.37 -2.44
CA PHE A 181 -4.44 -18.31 -3.16
C PHE A 181 -5.19 -16.97 -3.06
N ILE A 182 -4.45 -15.91 -2.85
CA ILE A 182 -4.95 -14.53 -2.83
C ILE A 182 -4.16 -13.75 -3.88
N ILE A 183 -4.88 -13.06 -4.76
CA ILE A 183 -4.30 -12.10 -5.69
C ILE A 183 -4.73 -10.72 -5.23
N ARG A 184 -3.77 -9.81 -5.10
CA ARG A 184 -4.03 -8.42 -4.76
C ARG A 184 -3.25 -7.52 -5.71
N ASN A 185 -3.95 -6.56 -6.31
CA ASN A 185 -3.35 -5.49 -7.10
C ASN A 185 -3.78 -4.16 -6.51
N GLN A 186 -2.82 -3.34 -6.12
CA GLN A 186 -3.02 -2.01 -5.59
C GLN A 186 -2.31 -1.01 -6.50
N THR A 187 -3.02 0.06 -6.85
CA THR A 187 -2.45 1.16 -7.63
C THR A 187 -2.57 2.44 -6.82
N ASP A 188 -1.46 3.16 -6.67
CA ASP A 188 -1.43 4.49 -6.06
C ASP A 188 -1.31 5.51 -7.20
N LEU A 189 -2.31 6.37 -7.34
CA LEU A 189 -2.33 7.50 -8.26
C LEU A 189 -2.21 8.76 -7.39
N ALA A 190 -1.03 9.35 -7.34
CA ALA A 190 -0.76 10.48 -6.46
C ALA A 190 -0.31 11.70 -7.25
N TYR A 191 -0.74 12.87 -6.79
CA TYR A 191 -0.28 14.18 -7.23
C TYR A 191 0.42 14.86 -6.06
N TYR A 192 1.64 15.33 -6.29
CA TYR A 192 2.48 15.95 -5.29
C TYR A 192 2.76 17.41 -5.64
N THR A 193 2.84 18.24 -4.59
CA THR A 193 3.37 19.59 -4.66
C THR A 193 4.48 19.77 -3.64
N PHE A 194 5.51 20.52 -3.99
CA PHE A 194 6.66 20.80 -3.12
C PHE A 194 6.95 22.29 -3.13
N ALA A 195 7.02 22.92 -1.97
CA ALA A 195 7.40 24.32 -1.84
C ALA A 195 8.92 24.50 -1.70
N GLY A 196 9.70 23.73 -2.47
CA GLY A 196 11.17 23.77 -2.46
C GLY A 196 11.75 24.68 -3.55
N ARG A 197 13.08 24.78 -3.61
CA ARG A 197 13.80 25.71 -4.51
C ARG A 197 14.33 25.07 -5.79
N GLY A 198 14.39 23.75 -5.85
CA GLY A 198 14.95 23.02 -6.97
C GLY A 198 13.92 22.63 -8.03
N PRO A 199 14.37 22.19 -9.21
CA PRO A 199 13.49 21.65 -10.24
C PRO A 199 13.07 20.19 -10.01
N TYR A 200 13.81 19.45 -9.16
CA TYR A 200 13.50 18.06 -8.80
C TYR A 200 13.68 17.88 -7.30
N PHE A 201 12.82 17.07 -6.69
CA PHE A 201 12.79 16.78 -5.26
C PHE A 201 12.78 15.28 -5.01
N LEU A 202 13.44 14.83 -3.94
CA LEU A 202 13.39 13.45 -3.51
C LEU A 202 12.09 13.19 -2.72
N GLU A 203 11.20 12.41 -3.31
CA GLU A 203 10.03 11.88 -2.63
C GLU A 203 10.44 10.61 -1.83
N LEU A 204 10.23 10.62 -0.51
CA LEU A 204 10.83 9.65 0.39
C LEU A 204 10.02 8.35 0.56
N TRP A 205 8.70 8.34 0.34
CA TRP A 205 7.89 7.14 0.44
C TRP A 205 8.26 6.11 -0.64
N TYR A 206 8.32 6.56 -1.89
CA TYR A 206 8.67 5.74 -3.04
C TYR A 206 10.16 5.83 -3.37
N ASN A 207 10.86 6.81 -2.74
CA ASN A 207 12.27 7.07 -2.92
C ASN A 207 12.64 7.29 -4.40
N THR A 208 12.00 8.25 -5.01
CA THR A 208 12.18 8.65 -6.40
C THR A 208 12.28 10.17 -6.52
N LEU A 209 12.94 10.66 -7.56
CA LEU A 209 12.91 12.08 -7.85
C LEU A 209 11.60 12.43 -8.56
N MET A 210 11.01 13.55 -8.16
CA MET A 210 9.81 14.13 -8.74
C MET A 210 10.04 15.60 -9.05
N LYS A 211 9.33 16.17 -9.98
CA LYS A 211 9.22 17.62 -10.14
C LYS A 211 8.22 18.18 -9.14
N ASP A 212 8.21 19.49 -8.98
CA ASP A 212 7.05 20.17 -8.41
C ASP A 212 5.84 19.96 -9.36
N ASP A 213 4.67 19.81 -8.79
CA ASP A 213 3.43 19.51 -9.52
C ASP A 213 3.48 18.22 -10.35
N ASP A 214 4.15 17.15 -9.85
CA ASP A 214 4.30 15.88 -10.56
C ASP A 214 3.25 14.85 -10.15
N TYR A 215 2.97 13.95 -11.07
CA TYR A 215 2.15 12.77 -10.84
C TYR A 215 3.02 11.53 -10.60
N LEU A 216 2.62 10.74 -9.61
CA LEU A 216 3.24 9.45 -9.33
C LEU A 216 2.21 8.35 -9.51
N VAL A 217 2.60 7.31 -10.24
CA VAL A 217 1.82 6.08 -10.40
C VAL A 217 2.66 4.94 -9.83
N ALA A 218 2.16 4.28 -8.77
CA ALA A 218 2.77 3.06 -8.26
C ALA A 218 1.76 1.93 -8.32
N ASN A 219 2.14 0.79 -8.90
CA ASN A 219 1.32 -0.41 -8.95
C ASN A 219 2.05 -1.57 -8.30
N ARG A 220 1.38 -2.25 -7.38
CA ARG A 220 1.88 -3.44 -6.70
C ARG A 220 0.93 -4.61 -6.90
N THR A 221 1.45 -5.68 -7.47
CA THR A 221 0.74 -6.95 -7.64
C THR A 221 1.35 -8.00 -6.72
N GLN A 222 0.53 -8.71 -5.98
CA GLN A 222 0.92 -9.75 -5.03
C GLN A 222 0.15 -11.04 -5.33
N PHE A 223 0.85 -12.17 -5.31
CA PHE A 223 0.28 -13.51 -5.41
C PHE A 223 0.63 -14.25 -4.12
N LEU A 224 -0.31 -14.32 -3.19
CA LEU A 224 -0.07 -14.84 -1.85
C LEU A 224 -0.72 -16.22 -1.69
N TYR A 225 -0.06 -17.10 -0.98
CA TYR A 225 -0.62 -18.37 -0.53
C TYR A 225 -0.87 -18.30 0.98
N SER A 226 -2.05 -18.78 1.40
CA SER A 226 -2.44 -18.85 2.81
C SER A 226 -1.95 -20.18 3.40
N PHE A 227 -0.85 -20.13 4.14
CA PHE A 227 -0.27 -21.29 4.82
C PHE A 227 -1.02 -21.64 6.12
N LEU A 228 -1.60 -20.63 6.75
CA LEU A 228 -2.37 -20.76 7.97
C LEU A 228 -3.60 -19.86 7.88
N SER A 229 -4.76 -20.43 8.16
CA SER A 229 -5.99 -19.69 8.40
C SER A 229 -6.78 -20.49 9.42
N ASP A 230 -6.75 -20.08 10.69
CA ASP A 230 -7.44 -20.79 11.75
C ASP A 230 -8.79 -20.12 12.11
N SER A 231 -9.62 -20.84 12.84
CA SER A 231 -10.93 -20.36 13.32
C SER A 231 -10.82 -19.20 14.32
N LYS A 232 -9.62 -18.91 14.83
CA LYS A 232 -9.32 -17.77 15.70
C LYS A 232 -8.86 -16.54 14.91
N GLY A 233 -8.93 -16.60 13.58
CA GLY A 233 -8.59 -15.51 12.69
C GLY A 233 -7.09 -15.24 12.53
N LYS A 234 -6.22 -16.19 12.92
CA LYS A 234 -4.79 -16.09 12.60
C LYS A 234 -4.58 -16.44 11.15
N LYS A 235 -3.83 -15.62 10.45
CA LYS A 235 -3.48 -15.82 9.05
C LYS A 235 -1.98 -15.69 8.87
N LEU A 236 -1.41 -16.54 8.05
CA LEU A 236 -0.04 -16.45 7.57
C LEU A 236 -0.06 -16.55 6.06
N LEU A 237 0.30 -15.48 5.39
CA LEU A 237 0.30 -15.35 3.94
C LEU A 237 1.71 -15.13 3.46
N ALA A 238 2.15 -15.82 2.41
CA ALA A 238 3.41 -15.53 1.75
C ALA A 238 3.33 -15.75 0.25
N GLY A 239 4.16 -15.02 -0.49
CA GLY A 239 4.24 -15.20 -1.93
C GLY A 239 4.97 -14.09 -2.65
N PRO A 240 5.15 -14.24 -3.97
CA PRO A 240 5.84 -13.25 -4.78
C PRO A 240 5.05 -11.96 -4.93
N TYR A 241 5.78 -10.87 -5.13
CA TYR A 241 5.20 -9.60 -5.54
C TYR A 241 6.07 -8.91 -6.60
N TYR A 242 5.42 -8.04 -7.35
CA TYR A 242 6.02 -7.13 -8.30
C TYR A 242 5.48 -5.73 -8.08
N GLU A 243 6.36 -4.75 -8.09
CA GLU A 243 6.02 -3.33 -7.96
C GLU A 243 6.67 -2.53 -9.08
N VAL A 244 5.89 -1.63 -9.69
CA VAL A 244 6.38 -0.60 -10.59
C VAL A 244 5.95 0.76 -10.06
N THR A 245 6.89 1.70 -10.02
CA THR A 245 6.66 3.10 -9.64
C THR A 245 7.15 4.01 -10.75
N ARG A 246 6.36 5.02 -11.09
CA ARG A 246 6.71 6.01 -12.13
C ARG A 246 6.36 7.42 -11.67
N ALA A 247 7.36 8.28 -11.60
CA ALA A 247 7.20 9.72 -11.58
C ALA A 247 7.01 10.19 -13.03
N VAL A 248 5.84 10.76 -13.34
CA VAL A 248 5.37 10.92 -14.74
C VAL A 248 6.13 12.03 -15.44
N ASP A 249 6.18 13.23 -14.85
CA ASP A 249 6.81 14.40 -15.44
C ASP A 249 8.34 14.37 -15.30
N ALA A 250 8.84 13.75 -14.24
CA ALA A 250 10.27 13.45 -14.09
C ALA A 250 10.74 12.30 -15.00
N GLN A 251 9.83 11.50 -15.56
CA GLN A 251 10.08 10.34 -16.44
C GLN A 251 10.98 9.26 -15.80
N ILE A 252 10.90 9.10 -14.48
CA ILE A 252 11.67 8.12 -13.73
C ILE A 252 10.79 6.90 -13.48
N THR A 253 11.32 5.72 -13.81
CA THR A 253 10.65 4.43 -13.55
C THR A 253 11.52 3.58 -12.66
N GLN A 254 10.89 2.95 -11.67
CA GLN A 254 11.50 1.96 -10.80
C GLN A 254 10.68 0.67 -10.85
N GLN A 255 11.36 -0.47 -10.77
CA GLN A 255 10.71 -1.78 -10.73
C GLN A 255 11.36 -2.64 -9.66
N LYS A 256 10.53 -3.36 -8.90
CA LYS A 256 10.97 -4.26 -7.83
C LYS A 256 10.26 -5.59 -7.96
N VAL A 257 10.97 -6.65 -7.63
CA VAL A 257 10.41 -8.00 -7.50
C VAL A 257 10.89 -8.60 -6.20
N GLY A 258 10.04 -9.39 -5.55
CA GLY A 258 10.43 -10.01 -4.29
C GLY A 258 9.40 -10.97 -3.75
N VAL A 259 9.57 -11.29 -2.47
CA VAL A 259 8.66 -12.12 -1.69
C VAL A 259 8.12 -11.31 -0.53
N ALA A 260 6.83 -11.44 -0.28
CA ALA A 260 6.13 -10.87 0.87
C ALA A 260 5.71 -11.99 1.83
N LEU A 261 5.78 -11.71 3.12
CA LEU A 261 5.27 -12.53 4.21
C LEU A 261 4.41 -11.63 5.10
N TYR A 262 3.18 -12.05 5.37
CA TYR A 262 2.25 -11.34 6.25
C TYR A 262 1.72 -12.29 7.31
N TRP A 263 1.77 -11.84 8.54
CA TRP A 263 1.10 -12.48 9.66
C TRP A 263 0.06 -11.51 10.23
N GLU A 264 -1.13 -12.00 10.49
CA GLU A 264 -2.25 -11.25 11.08
C GLU A 264 -2.95 -12.13 12.12
N SER A 265 -3.44 -11.52 13.18
CA SER A 265 -4.27 -12.20 14.17
C SER A 265 -5.52 -11.36 14.44
N ALA A 266 -6.70 -11.93 14.23
CA ALA A 266 -7.96 -11.28 14.62
C ALA A 266 -8.25 -11.36 16.13
N SER A 267 -7.48 -12.16 16.88
CA SER A 267 -7.63 -12.23 18.34
C SER A 267 -7.10 -10.96 18.98
N SER A 268 -7.90 -10.36 19.87
CA SER A 268 -7.41 -9.26 20.70
C SER A 268 -6.40 -9.79 21.71
N VAL A 269 -5.17 -9.26 21.65
CA VAL A 269 -4.16 -9.46 22.67
C VAL A 269 -4.07 -8.16 23.46
N TRP A 270 -4.43 -8.16 24.74
CA TRP A 270 -4.38 -6.98 25.61
C TRP A 270 -5.18 -5.78 25.10
N ARG A 271 -6.40 -5.99 24.56
CA ARG A 271 -7.24 -4.98 23.87
C ARG A 271 -6.69 -4.48 22.51
N ILE A 272 -5.54 -4.95 22.07
CA ILE A 272 -5.03 -4.72 20.74
C ILE A 272 -5.77 -5.64 19.79
N ASN A 273 -6.52 -5.10 18.85
CA ASN A 273 -7.18 -5.85 17.81
C ASN A 273 -6.29 -5.91 16.57
N SER A 274 -6.40 -7.00 15.83
CA SER A 274 -5.73 -7.19 14.55
C SER A 274 -4.23 -6.84 14.55
N PRO A 275 -3.42 -7.32 15.55
CA PRO A 275 -1.99 -7.17 15.45
C PRO A 275 -1.49 -7.86 14.18
N HIS A 276 -0.63 -7.18 13.44
CA HIS A 276 -0.10 -7.69 12.18
C HIS A 276 1.39 -7.39 12.02
N LEU A 277 2.05 -8.24 11.26
CA LEU A 277 3.46 -8.12 10.90
C LEU A 277 3.60 -8.36 9.38
N GLY A 278 4.39 -7.53 8.73
CA GLY A 278 4.72 -7.67 7.31
C GLY A 278 6.22 -7.65 7.08
N ILE A 279 6.70 -8.52 6.22
CA ILE A 279 8.08 -8.56 5.75
C ILE A 279 8.03 -8.62 4.24
N MET A 280 8.78 -7.75 3.57
CA MET A 280 8.94 -7.79 2.12
C MET A 280 10.41 -7.62 1.78
N GLY A 281 10.94 -8.48 0.92
CA GLY A 281 12.33 -8.42 0.49
C GLY A 281 12.49 -8.89 -0.95
N GLY A 282 13.50 -8.36 -1.64
CA GLY A 282 13.74 -8.66 -3.04
C GLY A 282 14.79 -7.79 -3.68
N TYR A 283 14.67 -7.57 -4.97
CA TYR A 283 15.66 -6.87 -5.78
C TYR A 283 15.02 -5.74 -6.58
N HIS A 284 15.77 -4.65 -6.74
CA HIS A 284 15.48 -3.60 -7.71
C HIS A 284 15.83 -4.10 -9.11
N LEU A 285 14.83 -4.32 -9.97
CA LEU A 285 15.04 -4.73 -11.37
C LEU A 285 15.42 -3.54 -12.23
N GLU A 286 14.77 -2.39 -11.98
CA GLU A 286 15.03 -1.11 -12.62
C GLU A 286 15.00 -0.02 -11.54
N ASP A 287 16.08 0.71 -11.39
CA ASP A 287 16.19 1.85 -10.48
C ASP A 287 17.43 2.65 -10.89
N PRO A 288 17.36 3.97 -11.05
CA PRO A 288 18.50 4.79 -11.45
C PRO A 288 19.72 4.68 -10.54
N ASN A 289 19.53 4.29 -9.26
CA ASN A 289 20.60 4.25 -8.27
C ASN A 289 20.84 2.88 -7.64
N ARG A 290 19.85 1.94 -7.73
CA ARG A 290 19.86 0.69 -6.95
C ARG A 290 19.62 -0.55 -7.79
N GLN A 291 19.69 -0.44 -9.12
CA GLN A 291 19.48 -1.60 -9.99
C GLN A 291 20.36 -2.80 -9.58
N GLY A 292 19.75 -3.97 -9.44
CA GLY A 292 20.40 -5.21 -9.01
C GLY A 292 20.66 -5.30 -7.50
N GLN A 293 20.35 -4.28 -6.71
CA GLN A 293 20.57 -4.30 -5.27
C GLN A 293 19.36 -4.92 -4.53
N PHE A 294 19.69 -5.58 -3.42
CA PHE A 294 18.68 -6.14 -2.50
C PHE A 294 18.02 -5.03 -1.67
N TYR A 295 16.75 -5.19 -1.34
CA TYR A 295 16.04 -4.37 -0.37
C TYR A 295 15.25 -5.24 0.61
N LEU A 296 14.96 -4.68 1.78
CA LEU A 296 14.15 -5.30 2.83
C LEU A 296 13.23 -4.24 3.43
N MET A 297 11.97 -4.61 3.67
CA MET A 297 10.97 -3.81 4.37
C MET A 297 10.36 -4.65 5.48
N LEU A 298 10.20 -4.05 6.65
CA LEU A 298 9.56 -4.63 7.82
C LEU A 298 8.48 -3.69 8.29
N GLY A 299 7.35 -4.23 8.73
CA GLY A 299 6.28 -3.44 9.32
C GLY A 299 5.53 -4.23 10.37
N ALA A 300 5.12 -3.55 11.42
CA ALA A 300 4.25 -4.10 12.46
C ALA A 300 3.20 -3.07 12.81
N GLY A 301 1.98 -3.53 13.04
CA GLY A 301 0.90 -2.61 13.37
C GLY A 301 -0.23 -3.25 14.17
N PHE A 302 -1.18 -2.41 14.54
CA PHE A 302 -2.34 -2.79 15.34
C PHE A 302 -3.53 -1.87 15.06
N GLU A 303 -4.70 -2.37 15.40
CA GLU A 303 -5.93 -1.57 15.49
C GLU A 303 -6.55 -1.75 16.88
N PHE A 304 -7.10 -0.68 17.43
CA PHE A 304 -7.79 -0.64 18.71
C PHE A 304 -9.18 -0.05 18.51
N ASN A 305 -10.24 -0.84 18.77
CA ASN A 305 -11.62 -0.38 18.71
C ASN A 305 -11.98 0.39 19.99
N LEU A 306 -12.61 1.56 19.82
CA LEU A 306 -13.07 2.43 20.89
C LEU A 306 -14.49 2.07 21.34
#